data_8c9df67c6f4981b5c2020d741b6e200c
#
_entry.id   8c9df67c6f4981b5c2020d741b6e200c
#
_cell.length_a   1.000
_cell.length_b   1.000
_cell.length_c   1.000
_cell.angle_alpha   90.00
_cell.angle_beta   90.00
_cell.angle_gamma   90.00
#
_symmetry.space_group_name_H-M   'P 1'
#
loop_
_entity.id
_entity.type
_entity.pdbx_description
1 polymer ?
#
loop_
_entity_poly.entity_id
_entity_poly.type
_entity_poly.pdbx_seq_one_letter_code
_entity_poly.pdbx_strand_id
1 'polypeptide(L)'
;VRMHTGIDYAAPVGTEVSATGAGRIIFAGTIRGYGLTVDIDHGGGVVTRYAHLSEITDTAEQGTRVKAGSRIGAVGATGLVSGPNLHYEVRVDGRPIDPTDREALSAQEIASVDDLNALATWRKETGFKSAKMEDRG
;
A
#
# COMPACT_ATOMS: atom_id res chain seq x y z
N VAL A 1 15.23 14.21 -11.58
CA VAL A 1 13.89 14.43 -11.08
C VAL A 1 13.50 13.29 -10.17
N ARG A 2 13.06 13.63 -9.01
CA ARG A 2 12.59 12.64 -8.04
C ARG A 2 11.09 12.47 -8.16
N MET A 3 10.64 11.25 -7.96
CA MET A 3 9.22 10.91 -7.96
C MET A 3 8.80 10.46 -6.58
N HIS A 4 7.62 10.90 -6.16
CA HIS A 4 7.00 10.35 -4.96
C HIS A 4 6.53 8.94 -5.27
N THR A 5 6.97 7.97 -4.48
CA THR A 5 6.60 6.57 -4.68
C THR A 5 5.56 6.10 -3.68
N GLY A 6 5.27 6.89 -2.68
CA GLY A 6 4.27 6.49 -1.69
C GLY A 6 4.41 7.23 -0.37
N ILE A 7 3.73 6.71 0.63
CA ILE A 7 3.70 7.25 1.98
C ILE A 7 4.22 6.21 2.94
N ASP A 8 5.12 6.60 3.83
CA ASP A 8 5.59 5.75 4.91
C ASP A 8 4.80 6.04 6.18
N TYR A 9 4.29 5.00 6.80
CA TYR A 9 3.57 5.08 8.07
C TYR A 9 4.39 4.37 9.13
N ALA A 10 4.92 5.13 10.08
CA ALA A 10 5.67 4.57 11.20
C ALA A 10 4.72 3.78 12.12
N ALA A 11 5.09 2.54 12.43
CA ALA A 11 4.33 1.69 13.33
C ALA A 11 5.24 0.57 13.85
N PRO A 12 4.97 0.01 15.02
CA PRO A 12 5.74 -1.10 15.53
C PRO A 12 5.64 -2.35 14.65
N VAL A 13 6.69 -3.16 14.65
CA VAL A 13 6.67 -4.48 14.01
C VAL A 13 5.50 -5.29 14.57
N GLY A 14 4.75 -5.93 13.68
CA GLY A 14 3.60 -6.74 14.06
C GLY A 14 2.27 -6.00 14.00
N THR A 15 2.27 -4.67 13.81
CA THR A 15 1.02 -3.93 13.65
C THR A 15 0.27 -4.45 12.42
N GLU A 16 -1.01 -4.74 12.59
CA GLU A 16 -1.85 -5.28 11.51
C GLU A 16 -1.94 -4.34 10.33
N VAL A 17 -1.76 -4.89 9.13
CA VAL A 17 -1.94 -4.18 7.86
C VAL A 17 -3.17 -4.74 7.17
N SER A 18 -4.08 -3.84 6.79
CA SER A 18 -5.34 -4.20 6.15
C SER A 18 -5.44 -3.60 4.76
N ALA A 19 -6.15 -4.30 3.88
CA ALA A 19 -6.41 -3.81 2.53
C ALA A 19 -7.22 -2.50 2.60
N THR A 20 -6.79 -1.50 1.86
CA THR A 20 -7.50 -0.21 1.82
C THR A 20 -8.74 -0.22 0.94
N GLY A 21 -8.89 -1.24 0.12
CA GLY A 21 -10.05 -1.41 -0.75
C GLY A 21 -10.18 -2.86 -1.17
N ALA A 22 -11.37 -3.22 -1.66
CA ALA A 22 -11.60 -4.54 -2.20
C ALA A 22 -10.81 -4.75 -3.49
N GLY A 23 -10.35 -5.95 -3.73
CA GLY A 23 -9.63 -6.27 -4.95
C GLY A 23 -9.10 -7.69 -4.95
N ARG A 24 -8.18 -7.94 -5.88
CA ARG A 24 -7.52 -9.24 -6.00
C ARG A 24 -6.04 -9.08 -5.72
N ILE A 25 -5.48 -9.98 -4.92
CA ILE A 25 -4.05 -10.01 -4.68
C ILE A 25 -3.35 -10.52 -5.94
N ILE A 26 -2.54 -9.65 -6.55
CA ILE A 26 -1.81 -10.00 -7.77
C ILE A 26 -0.35 -10.34 -7.49
N PHE A 27 0.14 -10.00 -6.29
CA PHE A 27 1.49 -10.38 -5.88
C PHE A 27 1.54 -10.49 -4.35
N ALA A 28 2.24 -11.50 -3.87
CA ALA A 28 2.54 -11.67 -2.45
C ALA A 28 3.90 -12.35 -2.33
N GLY A 29 4.92 -11.61 -1.89
CA GLY A 29 6.27 -12.12 -1.83
C GLY A 29 7.28 -11.01 -1.63
N THR A 30 8.54 -11.27 -1.96
CA THR A 30 9.65 -10.34 -1.77
C THR A 30 9.95 -9.59 -3.05
N ILE A 31 10.06 -8.27 -2.95
CA ILE A 31 10.53 -7.38 -4.03
C ILE A 31 11.78 -6.68 -3.53
N ARG A 32 12.82 -6.66 -4.36
CA ARG A 32 14.08 -6.00 -4.02
C ARG A 32 13.84 -4.54 -3.63
N GLY A 33 14.36 -4.13 -2.51
CA GLY A 33 14.21 -2.78 -1.96
C GLY A 33 12.93 -2.60 -1.16
N TYR A 34 11.83 -3.23 -1.55
CA TYR A 34 10.55 -3.16 -0.85
C TYR A 34 10.43 -4.20 0.28
N GLY A 35 11.23 -5.27 0.22
CA GLY A 35 11.08 -6.36 1.16
C GLY A 35 9.82 -7.16 0.91
N LEU A 36 9.24 -7.70 1.97
CA LEU A 36 8.03 -8.50 1.87
C LEU A 36 6.85 -7.60 1.50
N THR A 37 6.16 -7.93 0.43
CA THR A 37 5.23 -7.03 -0.26
C THR A 37 3.95 -7.75 -0.67
N VAL A 38 2.83 -7.02 -0.58
CA VAL A 38 1.54 -7.44 -1.15
C VAL A 38 1.04 -6.35 -2.10
N ASP A 39 0.63 -6.75 -3.30
CA ASP A 39 -0.01 -5.86 -4.27
C ASP A 39 -1.44 -6.30 -4.49
N ILE A 40 -2.37 -5.34 -4.44
CA ILE A 40 -3.81 -5.58 -4.65
C ILE A 40 -4.27 -4.79 -5.87
N ASP A 41 -4.87 -5.49 -6.83
CA ASP A 41 -5.49 -4.89 -8.02
C ASP A 41 -6.96 -4.59 -7.72
N HIS A 42 -7.31 -3.31 -7.76
CA HIS A 42 -8.67 -2.83 -7.46
C HIS A 42 -9.52 -2.65 -8.72
N GLY A 43 -8.96 -2.93 -9.89
CA GLY A 43 -9.60 -2.66 -11.16
C GLY A 43 -9.29 -1.24 -11.67
N GLY A 44 -9.63 -0.97 -12.92
CA GLY A 44 -9.42 0.36 -13.52
C GLY A 44 -7.95 0.79 -13.62
N GLY A 45 -7.02 -0.14 -13.56
CA GLY A 45 -5.59 0.17 -13.61
C GLY A 45 -5.00 0.56 -12.26
N VAL A 46 -5.77 0.50 -11.17
CA VAL A 46 -5.33 0.92 -9.84
C VAL A 46 -4.86 -0.27 -9.02
N VAL A 47 -3.63 -0.21 -8.54
CA VAL A 47 -3.02 -1.22 -7.67
C VAL A 47 -2.49 -0.53 -6.42
N THR A 48 -2.73 -1.11 -5.24
CA THR A 48 -2.10 -0.65 -4.01
C THR A 48 -1.01 -1.61 -3.59
N ARG A 49 0.13 -1.06 -3.17
CA ARG A 49 1.29 -1.84 -2.72
C ARG A 49 1.55 -1.59 -1.25
N TYR A 50 1.75 -2.67 -0.52
CA TYR A 50 2.03 -2.67 0.93
C TYR A 50 3.36 -3.35 1.12
N ALA A 51 4.36 -2.61 1.59
CA ALA A 51 5.76 -3.09 1.61
C ALA A 51 6.40 -3.00 2.99
N HIS A 52 7.58 -3.58 3.11
CA HIS A 52 8.37 -3.72 4.34
C HIS A 52 7.66 -4.55 5.41
N LEU A 53 6.81 -5.46 4.98
CA LEU A 53 6.04 -6.31 5.89
C LEU A 53 6.94 -7.30 6.64
N SER A 54 6.54 -7.67 7.87
CA SER A 54 7.19 -8.75 8.60
C SER A 54 6.61 -10.12 8.25
N GLU A 55 5.31 -10.12 7.88
CA GLU A 55 4.62 -11.34 7.46
C GLU A 55 3.50 -11.01 6.50
N ILE A 56 3.11 -12.00 5.71
CA ILE A 56 1.92 -11.95 4.86
C ILE A 56 0.92 -12.94 5.45
N THR A 57 -0.32 -12.49 5.64
CA THR A 57 -1.39 -13.31 6.20
C THR A 57 -1.65 -14.52 5.28
N ASP A 58 -1.88 -15.70 5.87
CA ASP A 58 -2.08 -16.95 5.10
C ASP A 58 -3.19 -16.85 4.06
N THR A 59 -4.23 -16.06 4.35
CA THR A 59 -5.34 -15.87 3.41
C THR A 59 -5.04 -14.84 2.33
N ALA A 60 -3.90 -14.16 2.39
CA ALA A 60 -3.51 -13.14 1.43
C ALA A 60 -2.62 -13.72 0.32
N GLU A 61 -3.02 -14.84 -0.24
CA GLU A 61 -2.29 -15.49 -1.33
C GLU A 61 -2.58 -14.83 -2.68
N GLN A 62 -1.61 -14.89 -3.57
CA GLN A 62 -1.76 -14.41 -4.94
C GLN A 62 -2.96 -15.08 -5.59
N GLY A 63 -3.82 -14.28 -6.22
CA GLY A 63 -5.06 -14.75 -6.86
C GLY A 63 -6.29 -14.66 -5.98
N THR A 64 -6.13 -14.42 -4.68
CA THR A 64 -7.24 -14.35 -3.73
C THR A 64 -7.93 -12.99 -3.79
N ARG A 65 -9.25 -12.98 -3.70
CA ARG A 65 -10.01 -11.74 -3.53
C ARG A 65 -10.06 -11.36 -2.07
N VAL A 66 -9.91 -10.07 -1.80
CA VAL A 66 -10.01 -9.50 -0.45
C VAL A 66 -11.03 -8.38 -0.43
N LYS A 67 -11.58 -8.12 0.74
CA LYS A 67 -12.47 -6.98 0.98
C LYS A 67 -11.68 -5.85 1.61
N ALA A 68 -12.21 -4.63 1.51
CA ALA A 68 -11.67 -3.51 2.26
C ALA A 68 -11.62 -3.87 3.75
N GLY A 69 -10.50 -3.58 4.41
CA GLY A 69 -10.31 -3.91 5.82
C GLY A 69 -9.84 -5.33 6.10
N SER A 70 -9.75 -6.20 5.10
CA SER A 70 -9.21 -7.55 5.28
C SER A 70 -7.74 -7.47 5.68
N ARG A 71 -7.35 -8.25 6.70
CA ARG A 71 -5.95 -8.33 7.11
C ARG A 71 -5.13 -9.00 6.00
N ILE A 72 -4.02 -8.36 5.62
CA ILE A 72 -3.13 -8.89 4.59
C ILE A 72 -1.71 -9.14 5.07
N GLY A 73 -1.35 -8.59 6.22
CA GLY A 73 -0.01 -8.78 6.76
C GLY A 73 0.21 -7.98 8.02
N ALA A 74 1.47 -7.81 8.37
CA ALA A 74 1.89 -7.04 9.53
C ALA A 74 3.11 -6.18 9.20
N VAL A 75 3.20 -5.03 9.87
CA VAL A 75 4.32 -4.10 9.70
C VAL A 75 5.64 -4.78 10.07
N GLY A 76 6.66 -4.51 9.31
CA GLY A 76 8.00 -4.98 9.57
C GLY A 76 9.05 -3.94 9.22
N ALA A 77 10.26 -4.42 8.99
CA ALA A 77 11.39 -3.60 8.57
C ALA A 77 12.21 -4.34 7.49
N THR A 78 11.52 -5.12 6.67
CA THR A 78 12.16 -5.86 5.58
C THR A 78 12.46 -4.95 4.40
N GLY A 79 13.48 -5.28 3.61
CA GLY A 79 13.93 -4.46 2.52
C GLY A 79 14.81 -3.30 2.98
N LEU A 80 14.89 -2.26 2.15
CA LEU A 80 15.74 -1.09 2.43
C LEU A 80 14.99 -0.06 3.28
N VAL A 81 15.09 -0.19 4.59
CA VAL A 81 14.46 0.72 5.54
C VAL A 81 15.39 1.01 6.70
N SER A 82 15.17 2.15 7.37
CA SER A 82 15.92 2.55 8.56
C SER A 82 15.22 2.14 9.86
N GLY A 83 13.97 1.69 9.79
CA GLY A 83 13.20 1.27 10.96
C GLY A 83 11.83 0.75 10.54
N PRO A 84 11.03 0.25 11.51
CA PRO A 84 9.73 -0.33 11.20
C PRO A 84 8.77 0.69 10.59
N ASN A 85 8.21 0.35 9.45
CA ASN A 85 7.20 1.17 8.80
C ASN A 85 6.43 0.36 7.77
N LEU A 86 5.25 0.88 7.41
CA LEU A 86 4.51 0.42 6.23
C LEU A 86 4.77 1.43 5.11
N HIS A 87 5.30 0.96 4.00
CA HIS A 87 5.38 1.76 2.80
C HIS A 87 4.16 1.43 1.94
N TYR A 88 3.34 2.45 1.69
CA TYR A 88 2.07 2.32 0.96
C TYR A 88 2.14 3.11 -0.33
N GLU A 89 1.90 2.42 -1.45
CA GLU A 89 1.85 3.07 -2.76
C GLU A 89 0.49 2.87 -3.39
N VAL A 90 0.04 3.89 -4.10
CA VAL A 90 -1.03 3.77 -5.09
C VAL A 90 -0.37 3.83 -6.45
N ARG A 91 -0.60 2.81 -7.25
CA ARG A 91 0.00 2.69 -8.59
C ARG A 91 -1.12 2.72 -9.62
N VAL A 92 -0.95 3.55 -10.64
CA VAL A 92 -1.92 3.67 -11.72
C VAL A 92 -1.21 3.29 -13.01
N ASP A 93 -1.73 2.28 -13.70
CA ASP A 93 -1.16 1.74 -14.93
C ASP A 93 0.34 1.44 -14.79
N GLY A 94 0.71 0.83 -13.65
CA GLY A 94 2.08 0.41 -13.37
C GLY A 94 3.00 1.52 -12.85
N ARG A 95 2.51 2.73 -12.65
CA ARG A 95 3.30 3.86 -12.16
C ARG A 95 2.88 4.23 -10.74
N PRO A 96 3.83 4.37 -9.80
CA PRO A 96 3.48 4.94 -8.50
C PRO A 96 3.08 6.40 -8.68
N ILE A 97 2.04 6.80 -8.00
CA ILE A 97 1.52 8.17 -8.06
C ILE A 97 1.44 8.76 -6.65
N ASP A 98 1.42 10.08 -6.58
CA ASP A 98 1.03 10.78 -5.36
C ASP A 98 -0.51 10.81 -5.32
N PRO A 99 -1.15 10.14 -4.34
CA PRO A 99 -2.61 10.11 -4.27
C PRO A 99 -3.26 11.49 -4.13
N THR A 100 -2.46 12.50 -3.77
CA THR A 100 -2.94 13.88 -3.64
C THR A 100 -2.80 14.67 -4.94
N ASP A 101 -2.08 14.16 -5.93
CA ASP A 101 -1.87 14.83 -7.22
C ASP A 101 -2.99 14.47 -8.20
N ARG A 102 -4.08 15.18 -8.11
CA ARG A 102 -5.27 14.92 -8.93
C ARG A 102 -5.13 15.35 -10.37
N GLU A 103 -4.19 16.25 -10.66
CA GLU A 103 -3.98 16.72 -12.02
C GLU A 103 -3.43 15.63 -12.94
N ALA A 104 -2.71 14.67 -12.37
CA ALA A 104 -2.11 13.56 -13.11
C ALA A 104 -3.09 12.41 -13.36
N LEU A 105 -4.34 12.51 -12.87
CA LEU A 105 -5.29 11.41 -12.89
C LEU A 105 -6.51 11.73 -13.76
N SER A 106 -7.05 10.72 -14.42
CA SER A 106 -8.35 10.82 -15.08
C SER A 106 -9.47 10.87 -14.03
N ALA A 107 -10.66 11.30 -14.44
CA ALA A 107 -11.81 11.34 -13.53
C ALA A 107 -12.11 9.97 -12.91
N GLN A 108 -11.98 8.89 -13.68
CA GLN A 108 -12.22 7.54 -13.18
C GLN A 108 -11.15 7.11 -12.20
N GLU A 109 -9.89 7.45 -12.46
CA GLU A 109 -8.78 7.15 -11.56
C GLU A 109 -8.93 7.93 -10.25
N ILE A 110 -9.33 9.21 -10.32
CA ILE A 110 -9.59 10.02 -9.14
C ILE A 110 -10.67 9.37 -8.27
N ALA A 111 -11.76 8.94 -8.87
CA ALA A 111 -12.85 8.28 -8.14
C ALA A 111 -12.36 7.02 -7.43
N SER A 112 -11.55 6.19 -8.10
CA SER A 112 -10.98 4.97 -7.51
C SER A 112 -10.05 5.29 -6.34
N VAL A 113 -9.20 6.30 -6.48
CA VAL A 113 -8.28 6.72 -5.42
C VAL A 113 -9.05 7.29 -4.23
N ASP A 114 -10.10 8.07 -4.48
CA ASP A 114 -10.93 8.62 -3.41
C ASP A 114 -11.60 7.51 -2.61
N ASP A 115 -12.12 6.48 -3.27
CA ASP A 115 -12.71 5.33 -2.61
C ASP A 115 -11.69 4.63 -1.70
N LEU A 116 -10.47 4.42 -2.20
CA LEU A 116 -9.39 3.81 -1.43
C LEU A 116 -9.02 4.67 -0.23
N ASN A 117 -8.91 5.98 -0.42
CA ASN A 117 -8.56 6.91 0.66
C ASN A 117 -9.65 6.97 1.73
N ALA A 118 -10.91 6.93 1.35
CA ALA A 118 -12.03 6.90 2.28
C ALA A 118 -12.02 5.64 3.13
N LEU A 119 -11.62 4.51 2.55
CA LEU A 119 -11.55 3.23 3.24
C LEU A 119 -10.28 3.06 4.07
N ALA A 120 -9.32 3.97 3.93
CA ALA A 120 -8.03 3.88 4.61
C ALA A 120 -8.02 4.53 6.00
N THR A 121 -9.18 4.82 6.59
CA THR A 121 -9.28 5.38 7.95
C THR A 121 -8.70 4.45 9.01
N TRP A 122 -8.60 3.15 8.70
CA TRP A 122 -7.97 2.18 9.57
C TRP A 122 -6.55 2.59 10.02
N ARG A 123 -5.88 3.40 9.23
CA ARG A 123 -4.52 3.88 9.56
C ARG A 123 -4.49 4.67 10.85
N LYS A 124 -5.55 5.42 11.15
CA LYS A 124 -5.67 6.16 12.41
C LYS A 124 -6.06 5.23 13.56
N GLU A 125 -6.92 4.27 13.28
CA GLU A 125 -7.42 3.33 14.29
C GLU A 125 -6.36 2.35 14.73
N THR A 126 -5.44 1.99 13.84
CA THR A 126 -4.35 1.07 14.14
C THR A 126 -3.13 1.74 14.75
N GLY A 127 -3.16 3.07 14.89
CA GLY A 127 -2.05 3.81 15.45
C GLY A 127 -0.93 4.15 14.48
N PHE A 128 -1.13 3.95 13.18
CA PHE A 128 -0.17 4.38 12.18
C PHE A 128 -0.03 5.90 12.21
N LYS A 129 1.20 6.37 12.14
CA LYS A 129 1.49 7.79 12.02
C LYS A 129 1.93 8.07 10.60
N SER A 130 1.29 9.08 10.01
CA SER A 130 1.68 9.52 8.68
C SER A 130 3.09 10.11 8.76
N ALA A 131 3.93 9.68 7.86
CA ALA A 131 5.25 10.24 7.68
C ALA A 131 5.26 11.08 6.40
N LYS A 132 6.41 11.66 6.13
CA LYS A 132 6.62 12.42 4.93
C LYS A 132 6.52 11.53 3.70
N MET A 133 5.95 12.05 2.61
CA MET A 133 5.98 11.36 1.32
C MET A 133 7.41 11.08 0.92
N GLU A 134 7.68 9.87 0.47
CA GLU A 134 9.01 9.51 -0.02
C GLU A 134 9.24 10.03 -1.43
N ASP A 135 10.44 10.54 -1.64
CA ASP A 135 10.95 10.84 -2.97
C ASP A 135 11.96 9.77 -3.36
N ARG A 136 11.78 9.20 -4.53
CA ARG A 136 12.71 8.22 -5.06
C ARG A 136 13.18 8.66 -6.44
N GLY A 137 14.44 8.83 -6.55
CA GLY A 137 15.07 9.26 -7.79
C GLY A 137 15.31 8.14 -8.76
#